data_ad53aab9956773599e7c02a874e65ee7
#
_entry.id   ad53aab9956773599e7c02a874e65ee7
#
_cell.length_a   1.000
_cell.length_b   1.000
_cell.length_c   1.000
_cell.angle_alpha   90.00
_cell.angle_beta   90.00
_cell.angle_gamma   90.00
#
_symmetry.space_group_name_H-M   'P 1'
#
loop_
_entity.id
_entity.type
_entity.pdbx_description
1 polymer ?
#
loop_
_entity_poly.entity_id
_entity_poly.type
_entity_poly.pdbx_seq_one_letter_code
_entity_poly.pdbx_strand_id
1 'polypeptide(L)'
;HSFDGYNVCIFAYGQTGAGKSYTMMGKQEDGQEGIIPQVCKDLFNKIRNNSSPDIKYSVEVSYMEIYCERVRDLLNPKNKGNLRVREHPLLGPYVEDLSKLAVTSYQDIHDLIDEGNKARTVAATNMNETSSRSHAVFTIFFTQQRIDEATQLCTEKVSKISLVDLAGSERADSTGAKGTRLKEGANINKSLTTLGKVISALAEIASKSKKSKKADFIPYRDSVLTWLLRENLGGNSKTAMIAAISPADINYDETLSTLRYADRAKQIVCK
;
A
#
# COMPACT_ATOMS: atom_id res chain seq x y z
N HIS A 1 -8.36 13.04 -6.75
CA HIS A 1 -9.39 12.26 -6.04
C HIS A 1 -9.37 12.48 -4.51
N SER A 2 -8.19 12.59 -3.88
CA SER A 2 -8.11 12.81 -2.42
C SER A 2 -8.73 14.15 -1.99
N PHE A 3 -8.59 15.20 -2.79
CA PHE A 3 -9.27 16.48 -2.55
C PHE A 3 -10.80 16.39 -2.69
N ASP A 4 -11.29 15.43 -3.49
CA ASP A 4 -12.71 15.13 -3.60
C ASP A 4 -13.23 14.28 -2.42
N GLY A 5 -12.32 13.79 -1.56
CA GLY A 5 -12.62 12.96 -0.37
C GLY A 5 -12.61 11.47 -0.61
N TYR A 6 -12.15 11.01 -1.77
CA TYR A 6 -11.98 9.58 -2.01
C TYR A 6 -10.71 9.05 -1.32
N ASN A 7 -10.79 7.84 -0.80
CA ASN A 7 -9.60 7.07 -0.51
C ASN A 7 -8.91 6.67 -1.81
N VAL A 8 -7.59 6.61 -1.78
CA VAL A 8 -6.76 6.29 -2.94
C VAL A 8 -5.76 5.21 -2.57
N CYS A 9 -5.53 4.26 -3.46
CA CYS A 9 -4.47 3.27 -3.31
C CYS A 9 -3.69 3.11 -4.60
N ILE A 10 -2.37 3.11 -4.49
CA ILE A 10 -1.47 2.75 -5.60
C ILE A 10 -0.55 1.66 -5.09
N PHE A 11 -0.51 0.51 -5.75
CA PHE A 11 0.40 -0.57 -5.39
C PHE A 11 1.16 -1.10 -6.59
N ALA A 12 2.45 -1.38 -6.39
CA ALA A 12 3.33 -1.96 -7.39
C ALA A 12 3.47 -3.47 -7.18
N TYR A 13 3.24 -4.25 -8.24
CA TYR A 13 3.29 -5.71 -8.27
C TYR A 13 4.23 -6.19 -9.38
N GLY A 14 4.98 -7.24 -9.14
CA GLY A 14 5.89 -7.86 -10.09
C GLY A 14 7.05 -8.56 -9.38
N GLN A 15 7.91 -9.24 -10.13
CA GLN A 15 9.07 -9.94 -9.60
C GLN A 15 10.12 -8.99 -9.02
N THR A 16 11.01 -9.51 -8.21
CA THR A 16 12.22 -8.80 -7.75
C THR A 16 13.05 -8.38 -8.97
N GLY A 17 13.58 -7.15 -8.94
CA GLY A 17 14.36 -6.58 -10.04
C GLY A 17 13.53 -5.95 -11.18
N ALA A 18 12.19 -6.10 -11.19
CA ALA A 18 11.34 -5.51 -12.22
C ALA A 18 11.10 -3.99 -12.09
N GLY A 19 11.63 -3.34 -11.05
CA GLY A 19 11.57 -1.89 -10.86
C GLY A 19 10.43 -1.38 -9.99
N LYS A 20 9.78 -2.21 -9.17
CA LYS A 20 8.71 -1.79 -8.24
C LYS A 20 9.13 -0.62 -7.34
N SER A 21 10.22 -0.82 -6.58
CA SER A 21 10.72 0.20 -5.65
C SER A 21 11.23 1.44 -6.37
N TYR A 22 11.82 1.29 -7.55
CA TYR A 22 12.19 2.42 -8.40
C TYR A 22 10.95 3.24 -8.84
N THR A 23 9.89 2.56 -9.24
CA THR A 23 8.63 3.20 -9.64
C THR A 23 7.96 3.92 -8.45
N MET A 24 7.95 3.29 -7.27
CA MET A 24 7.28 3.85 -6.10
C MET A 24 8.12 4.92 -5.40
N MET A 25 9.40 4.68 -5.16
CA MET A 25 10.30 5.58 -4.44
C MET A 25 11.20 6.40 -5.37
N GLY A 26 11.70 5.77 -6.44
CA GLY A 26 12.67 6.37 -7.35
C GLY A 26 14.06 6.47 -6.74
N LYS A 27 14.84 7.42 -7.28
CA LYS A 27 16.15 7.82 -6.75
C LYS A 27 16.09 9.28 -6.31
N GLN A 28 17.00 9.66 -5.42
CA GLN A 28 17.17 11.06 -4.95
C GLN A 28 17.91 11.96 -5.97
N GLU A 29 17.75 11.66 -7.24
CA GLU A 29 18.32 12.43 -8.35
C GLU A 29 17.20 13.19 -9.06
N ASP A 30 17.49 14.40 -9.54
CA ASP A 30 16.51 15.21 -10.24
C ASP A 30 15.91 14.49 -11.44
N GLY A 31 14.58 14.43 -11.49
CA GLY A 31 13.82 13.76 -12.55
C GLY A 31 13.73 12.24 -12.44
N GLN A 32 14.28 11.63 -11.38
CA GLN A 32 14.19 10.21 -11.13
C GLN A 32 13.34 9.86 -9.87
N GLU A 33 12.53 10.79 -9.43
CA GLU A 33 11.64 10.59 -8.28
C GLU A 33 10.50 9.64 -8.63
N GLY A 34 10.19 8.74 -7.70
CA GLY A 34 9.08 7.82 -7.83
C GLY A 34 7.73 8.47 -7.52
N ILE A 35 6.69 7.65 -7.54
CA ILE A 35 5.30 8.07 -7.32
C ILE A 35 5.12 8.66 -5.92
N ILE A 36 5.71 8.06 -4.88
CA ILE A 36 5.53 8.52 -3.50
C ILE A 36 6.03 9.96 -3.31
N PRO A 37 7.28 10.31 -3.66
CA PRO A 37 7.75 11.68 -3.58
C PRO A 37 6.92 12.66 -4.42
N GLN A 38 6.54 12.28 -5.64
CA GLN A 38 5.77 13.14 -6.53
C GLN A 38 4.37 13.43 -5.97
N VAL A 39 3.66 12.41 -5.45
CA VAL A 39 2.35 12.58 -4.80
C VAL A 39 2.46 13.50 -3.59
N CYS A 40 3.50 13.35 -2.77
CA CYS A 40 3.72 14.20 -1.61
C CYS A 40 4.00 15.66 -2.00
N LYS A 41 4.85 15.89 -3.00
CA LYS A 41 5.12 17.24 -3.54
C LYS A 41 3.83 17.89 -4.06
N ASP A 42 3.08 17.17 -4.88
CA ASP A 42 1.83 17.67 -5.46
C ASP A 42 0.77 17.99 -4.39
N LEU A 43 0.67 17.15 -3.36
CA LEU A 43 -0.24 17.36 -2.25
C LEU A 43 0.03 18.71 -1.57
N PHE A 44 1.28 18.95 -1.14
CA PHE A 44 1.65 20.21 -0.48
C PHE A 44 1.61 21.42 -1.41
N ASN A 45 1.94 21.26 -2.69
CA ASN A 45 1.77 22.33 -3.68
C ASN A 45 0.30 22.73 -3.82
N LYS A 46 -0.62 21.77 -3.89
CA LYS A 46 -2.05 22.02 -3.96
C LYS A 46 -2.60 22.65 -2.68
N ILE A 47 -2.15 22.20 -1.50
CA ILE A 47 -2.51 22.80 -0.22
C ILE A 47 -2.08 24.27 -0.19
N ARG A 48 -0.85 24.57 -0.58
CA ARG A 48 -0.29 25.94 -0.59
C ARG A 48 -1.03 26.86 -1.55
N ASN A 49 -1.40 26.34 -2.72
CA ASN A 49 -2.08 27.10 -3.77
C ASN A 49 -3.57 27.27 -3.53
N ASN A 50 -4.13 26.59 -2.54
CA ASN A 50 -5.54 26.73 -2.18
C ASN A 50 -5.70 27.90 -1.19
N SER A 51 -6.25 28.99 -1.68
CA SER A 51 -6.44 30.24 -0.93
C SER A 51 -7.81 30.38 -0.27
N SER A 52 -8.60 29.30 -0.17
CA SER A 52 -9.88 29.30 0.55
C SER A 52 -9.66 29.47 2.06
N PRO A 53 -10.05 30.59 2.67
CA PRO A 53 -9.83 30.84 4.10
C PRO A 53 -10.64 29.90 5.00
N ASP A 54 -11.73 29.35 4.47
CA ASP A 54 -12.68 28.50 5.21
C ASP A 54 -12.22 27.05 5.34
N ILE A 55 -11.12 26.66 4.68
CA ILE A 55 -10.65 25.27 4.68
C ILE A 55 -9.29 25.19 5.35
N LYS A 56 -9.21 24.38 6.41
CA LYS A 56 -7.96 23.98 7.05
C LYS A 56 -7.55 22.61 6.60
N TYR A 57 -6.27 22.44 6.28
CA TYR A 57 -5.69 21.17 5.89
C TYR A 57 -4.78 20.62 6.99
N SER A 58 -4.86 19.33 7.24
CA SER A 58 -3.86 18.62 8.03
C SER A 58 -3.43 17.34 7.32
N VAL A 59 -2.16 17.02 7.47
CA VAL A 59 -1.54 15.83 6.88
C VAL A 59 -0.84 15.05 7.96
N GLU A 60 -1.16 13.77 8.08
CA GLU A 60 -0.45 12.83 8.93
C GLU A 60 0.04 11.67 8.08
N VAL A 61 1.14 11.06 8.46
CA VAL A 61 1.71 9.92 7.74
C VAL A 61 1.98 8.76 8.68
N SER A 62 1.86 7.55 8.15
CA SER A 62 2.35 6.32 8.76
C SER A 62 3.15 5.52 7.75
N TYR A 63 4.14 4.77 8.23
CA TYR A 63 4.97 3.93 7.38
C TYR A 63 5.22 2.61 8.07
N MET A 64 4.73 1.53 7.47
CA MET A 64 4.85 0.19 8.04
C MET A 64 5.42 -0.80 7.05
N GLU A 65 6.02 -1.84 7.59
CA GLU A 65 6.47 -3.02 6.85
C GLU A 65 5.66 -4.24 7.26
N ILE A 66 5.26 -5.05 6.28
CA ILE A 66 4.66 -6.37 6.51
C ILE A 66 5.66 -7.43 6.03
N TYR A 67 6.17 -8.19 6.97
CA TYR A 67 7.12 -9.27 6.73
C TYR A 67 6.70 -10.54 7.45
N CYS A 68 6.52 -11.64 6.72
CA CYS A 68 6.06 -12.92 7.26
C CYS A 68 4.79 -12.79 8.12
N GLU A 69 3.77 -12.06 7.63
CA GLU A 69 2.49 -11.81 8.32
C GLU A 69 2.62 -10.99 9.62
N ARG A 70 3.73 -10.30 9.81
CA ARG A 70 4.00 -9.46 10.99
C ARG A 70 4.14 -8.00 10.55
N VAL A 71 3.54 -7.11 11.32
CA VAL A 71 3.59 -5.66 11.05
C VAL A 71 4.64 -5.00 11.93
N ARG A 72 5.49 -4.20 11.32
CA ARG A 72 6.49 -3.36 12.00
C ARG A 72 6.27 -1.90 11.65
N ASP A 73 6.44 -1.04 12.65
CA ASP A 73 6.42 0.40 12.48
C ASP A 73 7.82 0.89 12.04
N LEU A 74 7.91 1.48 10.85
CA LEU A 74 9.17 2.00 10.33
C LEU A 74 9.49 3.41 10.85
N LEU A 75 8.50 4.13 11.41
CA LEU A 75 8.68 5.46 11.99
C LEU A 75 8.96 5.43 13.49
N ASN A 76 8.80 4.27 14.13
CA ASN A 76 9.14 4.08 15.54
C ASN A 76 10.01 2.81 15.74
N PRO A 77 11.31 2.89 15.44
CA PRO A 77 12.22 1.75 15.54
C PRO A 77 12.45 1.28 16.98
N LYS A 78 12.07 2.07 17.99
CA LYS A 78 12.12 1.69 19.41
C LYS A 78 11.05 0.64 19.75
N ASN A 79 9.96 0.63 19.03
CA ASN A 79 8.92 -0.40 19.15
C ASN A 79 9.37 -1.68 18.43
N LYS A 80 10.14 -2.52 19.12
CA LYS A 80 10.69 -3.78 18.57
C LYS A 80 9.64 -4.89 18.43
N GLY A 81 8.41 -4.67 18.87
CA GLY A 81 7.32 -5.64 18.84
C GLY A 81 6.64 -5.72 17.47
N ASN A 82 6.00 -6.86 17.21
CA ASN A 82 5.08 -6.97 16.10
C ASN A 82 3.76 -6.30 16.50
N LEU A 83 3.31 -5.33 15.70
CA LEU A 83 2.05 -4.65 15.92
C LEU A 83 0.86 -5.56 15.57
N ARG A 84 -0.22 -5.40 16.31
CA ARG A 84 -1.44 -6.20 16.11
C ARG A 84 -2.36 -5.53 15.11
N VAL A 85 -2.94 -6.31 14.21
CA VAL A 85 -4.03 -5.86 13.36
C VAL A 85 -5.35 -6.07 14.10
N ARG A 86 -6.16 -5.01 14.18
CA ARG A 86 -7.48 -4.98 14.78
C ARG A 86 -8.51 -4.57 13.74
N GLU A 87 -9.77 -4.75 14.07
CA GLU A 87 -10.88 -4.28 13.25
C GLU A 87 -11.79 -3.37 14.07
N HIS A 88 -11.96 -2.15 13.58
CA HIS A 88 -12.92 -1.21 14.15
C HIS A 88 -14.27 -1.43 13.46
N PRO A 89 -15.40 -1.45 14.19
CA PRO A 89 -16.73 -1.73 13.62
C PRO A 89 -17.12 -0.81 12.46
N LEU A 90 -16.72 0.46 12.50
CA LEU A 90 -17.07 1.47 11.49
C LEU A 90 -15.92 1.78 10.53
N LEU A 91 -14.66 1.78 11.01
CA LEU A 91 -13.50 2.22 10.22
C LEU A 91 -12.76 1.07 9.55
N GLY A 92 -13.17 -0.19 9.82
CA GLY A 92 -12.53 -1.37 9.27
C GLY A 92 -11.19 -1.71 9.91
N PRO A 93 -10.32 -2.48 9.21
CA PRO A 93 -9.06 -2.96 9.75
C PRO A 93 -8.03 -1.84 9.93
N TYR A 94 -7.31 -1.87 11.05
CA TYR A 94 -6.24 -0.94 11.39
C TYR A 94 -5.12 -1.65 12.16
N VAL A 95 -3.98 -1.01 12.26
CA VAL A 95 -2.83 -1.47 13.05
C VAL A 95 -2.81 -0.73 14.37
N GLU A 96 -2.95 -1.48 15.47
CA GLU A 96 -2.89 -0.95 16.84
C GLU A 96 -1.48 -0.40 17.11
N ASP A 97 -1.38 0.77 17.73
CA ASP A 97 -0.13 1.45 18.11
C ASP A 97 0.81 1.81 16.95
N LEU A 98 0.33 1.79 15.71
CA LEU A 98 1.09 2.29 14.57
C LEU A 98 1.23 3.82 14.65
N SER A 99 2.46 4.31 14.58
CA SER A 99 2.75 5.76 14.63
C SER A 99 2.09 6.49 13.48
N LYS A 100 1.41 7.58 13.82
CA LYS A 100 0.94 8.60 12.89
C LYS A 100 1.62 9.91 13.26
N LEU A 101 2.35 10.49 12.32
CA LEU A 101 3.13 11.70 12.53
C LEU A 101 2.56 12.83 11.69
N ALA A 102 2.25 13.95 12.35
CA ALA A 102 1.81 15.16 11.67
C ALA A 102 2.99 15.77 10.89
N VAL A 103 2.72 16.19 9.66
CA VAL A 103 3.69 16.80 8.75
C VAL A 103 3.12 18.07 8.16
N THR A 104 3.97 19.06 7.94
CA THR A 104 3.57 20.39 7.44
C THR A 104 4.20 20.74 6.11
N SER A 105 5.17 19.94 5.66
CA SER A 105 5.91 20.16 4.42
C SER A 105 6.28 18.86 3.73
N TYR A 106 6.63 18.95 2.46
CA TYR A 106 7.22 17.84 1.72
C TYR A 106 8.52 17.35 2.37
N GLN A 107 9.34 18.29 2.90
CA GLN A 107 10.61 17.93 3.53
C GLN A 107 10.40 17.05 4.77
N ASP A 108 9.40 17.34 5.59
CA ASP A 108 9.06 16.49 6.74
C ASP A 108 8.76 15.04 6.31
N ILE A 109 7.98 14.88 5.22
CA ILE A 109 7.68 13.55 4.66
C ILE A 109 8.93 12.88 4.12
N HIS A 110 9.77 13.61 3.40
CA HIS A 110 11.00 13.08 2.82
C HIS A 110 11.93 12.53 3.92
N ASP A 111 12.12 13.29 4.99
CA ASP A 111 12.97 12.89 6.11
C ASP A 111 12.41 11.63 6.83
N LEU A 112 11.09 11.55 6.99
CA LEU A 112 10.44 10.37 7.57
C LEU A 112 10.55 9.13 6.69
N ILE A 113 10.44 9.28 5.37
CA ILE A 113 10.64 8.18 4.42
C ILE A 113 12.09 7.68 4.48
N ASP A 114 13.05 8.58 4.52
CA ASP A 114 14.47 8.22 4.59
C ASP A 114 14.80 7.46 5.88
N GLU A 115 14.30 7.93 7.02
CA GLU A 115 14.46 7.23 8.30
C GLU A 115 13.77 5.86 8.29
N GLY A 116 12.57 5.76 7.74
CA GLY A 116 11.86 4.50 7.58
C GLY A 116 12.60 3.51 6.69
N ASN A 117 13.19 3.98 5.59
CA ASN A 117 13.99 3.15 4.68
C ASN A 117 15.29 2.67 5.35
N LYS A 118 15.97 3.50 6.14
CA LYS A 118 17.11 3.08 6.98
C LYS A 118 16.71 2.01 7.97
N ALA A 119 15.56 2.16 8.65
CA ALA A 119 15.03 1.16 9.57
C ALA A 119 14.73 -0.17 8.88
N ARG A 120 14.21 -0.12 7.63
CA ARG A 120 13.97 -1.30 6.78
C ARG A 120 15.29 -1.99 6.40
N THR A 121 16.31 -1.23 6.04
CA THR A 121 17.63 -1.74 5.62
C THR A 121 18.41 -2.34 6.77
N VAL A 122 18.42 -1.73 7.95
CA VAL A 122 19.12 -2.26 9.15
C VAL A 122 18.56 -3.62 9.56
N ALA A 123 17.28 -3.85 9.37
CA ALA A 123 16.68 -5.17 9.58
C ALA A 123 17.13 -6.20 8.53
N ALA A 124 17.51 -5.76 7.34
CA ALA A 124 18.00 -6.62 6.25
C ALA A 124 19.42 -7.14 6.48
N THR A 125 20.31 -6.36 7.12
CA THR A 125 21.71 -6.78 7.37
C THR A 125 21.84 -8.01 8.26
N ASN A 126 20.83 -8.33 9.04
CA ASN A 126 20.79 -9.55 9.86
C ASN A 126 20.22 -10.78 9.12
N MET A 127 19.55 -10.61 7.96
CA MET A 127 18.94 -11.70 7.21
C MET A 127 18.69 -11.31 5.74
N ASN A 128 19.65 -11.40 4.85
CA ASN A 128 19.52 -11.30 3.38
C ASN A 128 18.40 -10.35 2.85
N GLU A 129 18.70 -9.54 1.85
CA GLU A 129 17.81 -8.57 1.13
C GLU A 129 16.33 -8.58 1.52
N THR A 130 15.98 -7.99 2.67
CA THR A 130 14.62 -8.04 3.24
C THR A 130 13.65 -7.22 2.41
N SER A 131 14.13 -6.24 1.64
CA SER A 131 13.26 -5.35 0.84
C SER A 131 12.50 -6.09 -0.26
N SER A 132 13.09 -7.12 -0.88
CA SER A 132 12.41 -7.95 -1.88
C SER A 132 11.40 -8.93 -1.28
N ARG A 133 11.41 -9.11 0.05
CA ARG A 133 10.64 -10.12 0.79
C ARG A 133 9.60 -9.53 1.73
N SER A 134 9.51 -8.24 1.83
CA SER A 134 8.53 -7.52 2.65
C SER A 134 7.71 -6.56 1.82
N HIS A 135 6.48 -6.28 2.30
CA HIS A 135 5.65 -5.22 1.74
C HIS A 135 5.88 -3.95 2.54
N ALA A 136 6.09 -2.83 1.87
CA ALA A 136 6.13 -1.52 2.49
C ALA A 136 4.84 -0.76 2.18
N VAL A 137 4.18 -0.26 3.21
CA VAL A 137 2.94 0.50 3.10
C VAL A 137 3.14 1.88 3.69
N PHE A 138 3.21 2.88 2.83
CA PHE A 138 3.24 4.29 3.21
C PHE A 138 1.83 4.86 3.08
N THR A 139 1.30 5.45 4.14
CA THR A 139 -0.06 5.98 4.16
C THR A 139 -0.06 7.44 4.54
N ILE A 140 -0.76 8.26 3.75
CA ILE A 140 -1.02 9.66 4.02
C ILE A 140 -2.50 9.79 4.44
N PHE A 141 -2.74 10.37 5.59
CA PHE A 141 -4.07 10.77 6.05
C PHE A 141 -4.24 12.26 5.79
N PHE A 142 -5.02 12.58 4.78
CA PHE A 142 -5.27 13.94 4.35
C PHE A 142 -6.64 14.40 4.84
N THR A 143 -6.65 15.35 5.75
CA THR A 143 -7.86 15.90 6.36
C THR A 143 -8.11 17.30 5.87
N GLN A 144 -9.34 17.56 5.43
CA GLN A 144 -9.86 18.86 5.05
C GLN A 144 -11.00 19.23 6.02
N GLN A 145 -10.78 20.25 6.84
CA GLN A 145 -11.78 20.80 7.73
C GLN A 145 -12.35 22.07 7.12
N ARG A 146 -13.66 22.12 6.96
CA ARG A 146 -14.38 23.31 6.52
C ARG A 146 -15.25 23.82 7.65
N ILE A 147 -15.10 25.10 7.97
CA ILE A 147 -15.91 25.81 8.94
C ILE A 147 -16.91 26.65 8.18
N ASP A 148 -18.18 26.41 8.40
CA ASP A 148 -19.27 27.25 7.90
C ASP A 148 -19.41 28.46 8.85
N GLU A 149 -19.08 29.65 8.36
CA GLU A 149 -19.09 30.87 9.18
C GLU A 149 -20.50 31.25 9.68
N ALA A 150 -21.54 30.90 8.93
CA ALA A 150 -22.93 31.24 9.28
C ALA A 150 -23.47 30.30 10.37
N THR A 151 -23.16 29.01 10.31
CA THR A 151 -23.70 28.01 11.23
C THR A 151 -22.70 27.59 12.32
N GLN A 152 -21.41 27.97 12.20
CA GLN A 152 -20.28 27.52 13.05
C GLN A 152 -20.12 26.00 13.06
N LEU A 153 -20.71 25.30 12.09
CA LEU A 153 -20.55 23.86 11.94
C LEU A 153 -19.23 23.55 11.26
N CYS A 154 -18.50 22.62 11.85
CA CYS A 154 -17.28 22.07 11.28
C CYS A 154 -17.59 20.77 10.55
N THR A 155 -17.30 20.72 9.25
CA THR A 155 -17.35 19.49 8.45
C THR A 155 -15.94 19.01 8.19
N GLU A 156 -15.71 17.71 8.36
CA GLU A 156 -14.40 17.09 8.17
C GLU A 156 -14.48 16.04 7.06
N LYS A 157 -13.52 16.10 6.15
CA LYS A 157 -13.35 15.16 5.05
C LYS A 157 -11.96 14.55 5.16
N VAL A 158 -11.90 13.25 5.43
CA VAL A 158 -10.64 12.50 5.55
C VAL A 158 -10.47 11.60 4.34
N SER A 159 -9.32 11.71 3.69
CA SER A 159 -8.90 10.83 2.59
C SER A 159 -7.64 10.07 2.98
N LYS A 160 -7.69 8.75 2.88
CA LYS A 160 -6.56 7.88 3.11
C LYS A 160 -5.89 7.54 1.77
N ILE A 161 -4.63 7.93 1.60
CA ILE A 161 -3.82 7.63 0.41
C ILE A 161 -2.81 6.56 0.78
N SER A 162 -2.99 5.35 0.26
CA SER A 162 -2.13 4.19 0.54
C SER A 162 -1.21 3.93 -0.64
N LEU A 163 0.10 4.00 -0.42
CA LEU A 163 1.15 3.81 -1.42
C LEU A 163 1.95 2.57 -1.02
N VAL A 164 1.89 1.52 -1.84
CA VAL A 164 2.33 0.18 -1.46
C VAL A 164 3.38 -0.36 -2.41
N ASP A 165 4.55 -0.67 -1.89
CA ASP A 165 5.61 -1.41 -2.58
C ASP A 165 5.55 -2.88 -2.11
N LEU A 166 5.07 -3.76 -2.96
CA LEU A 166 4.89 -5.17 -2.63
C LEU A 166 6.21 -5.94 -2.71
N ALA A 167 6.31 -7.02 -1.94
CA ALA A 167 7.37 -8.03 -2.08
C ALA A 167 7.40 -8.59 -3.51
N GLY A 168 8.51 -9.20 -3.90
CA GLY A 168 8.65 -9.87 -5.20
C GLY A 168 7.64 -10.99 -5.38
N SER A 169 7.05 -11.06 -6.58
CA SER A 169 6.00 -12.04 -6.92
C SER A 169 6.54 -13.37 -7.43
N GLU A 170 7.85 -13.51 -7.61
CA GLU A 170 8.50 -14.75 -8.05
C GLU A 170 8.24 -15.92 -7.11
N ARG A 171 8.17 -17.13 -7.66
CA ARG A 171 7.90 -18.33 -6.89
C ARG A 171 9.11 -18.72 -6.02
N ALA A 172 8.86 -19.11 -4.76
CA ALA A 172 9.91 -19.55 -3.83
C ALA A 172 10.65 -20.81 -4.34
N ASP A 173 10.00 -21.65 -5.13
CA ASP A 173 10.57 -22.89 -5.67
C ASP A 173 11.74 -22.62 -6.64
N SER A 174 11.77 -21.48 -7.30
CA SER A 174 12.84 -21.07 -8.21
C SER A 174 14.16 -20.74 -7.48
N THR A 175 14.12 -20.57 -6.15
CA THR A 175 15.28 -20.13 -5.35
C THR A 175 16.09 -21.28 -4.73
N GLY A 176 15.65 -22.54 -4.83
CA GLY A 176 16.33 -23.72 -4.24
C GLY A 176 16.43 -23.69 -2.71
N ALA A 177 15.61 -22.90 -2.02
CA ALA A 177 15.66 -22.69 -0.58
C ALA A 177 15.24 -23.92 0.22
N LYS A 178 15.95 -24.21 1.33
CA LYS A 178 15.67 -25.32 2.25
C LYS A 178 15.48 -24.82 3.69
N GLY A 179 14.72 -25.58 4.51
CA GLY A 179 14.57 -25.34 5.95
C GLY A 179 13.80 -24.07 6.31
N THR A 180 14.39 -23.20 7.12
CA THR A 180 13.77 -21.94 7.58
C THR A 180 13.48 -20.98 6.46
N ARG A 181 14.29 -20.94 5.41
CA ARG A 181 14.08 -20.12 4.19
C ARG A 181 12.88 -20.58 3.40
N LEU A 182 12.56 -21.87 3.39
CA LEU A 182 11.34 -22.38 2.75
C LEU A 182 10.09 -21.91 3.48
N LYS A 183 10.08 -21.91 4.83
CA LYS A 183 8.97 -21.37 5.64
C LYS A 183 8.80 -19.88 5.47
N GLU A 184 9.89 -19.13 5.37
CA GLU A 184 9.89 -17.70 5.08
C GLU A 184 9.26 -17.44 3.71
N GLY A 185 9.73 -18.10 2.66
CA GLY A 185 9.19 -18.00 1.30
C GLY A 185 7.70 -18.35 1.24
N ALA A 186 7.26 -19.37 1.98
CA ALA A 186 5.86 -19.73 2.07
C ALA A 186 4.98 -18.62 2.69
N ASN A 187 5.47 -17.91 3.71
CA ASN A 187 4.75 -16.80 4.33
C ASN A 187 4.71 -15.56 3.43
N ILE A 188 5.79 -15.26 2.70
CA ILE A 188 5.82 -14.17 1.71
C ILE A 188 4.84 -14.48 0.58
N ASN A 189 4.89 -15.70 0.05
CA ASN A 189 3.97 -16.15 -0.99
C ASN A 189 2.52 -16.21 -0.52
N LYS A 190 2.28 -16.43 0.79
CA LYS A 190 0.92 -16.43 1.35
C LYS A 190 0.20 -15.11 1.12
N SER A 191 0.85 -13.98 1.41
CA SER A 191 0.24 -12.65 1.24
C SER A 191 -0.09 -12.35 -0.23
N LEU A 192 0.84 -12.63 -1.15
CA LEU A 192 0.63 -12.41 -2.58
C LEU A 192 -0.34 -13.42 -3.21
N THR A 193 -0.30 -14.69 -2.78
CA THR A 193 -1.29 -15.69 -3.20
C THR A 193 -2.69 -15.31 -2.73
N THR A 194 -2.83 -14.83 -1.50
CA THR A 194 -4.11 -14.36 -0.97
C THR A 194 -4.59 -13.12 -1.72
N LEU A 195 -3.70 -12.18 -2.04
CA LEU A 195 -4.03 -11.04 -2.88
C LEU A 195 -4.58 -11.49 -4.25
N GLY A 196 -3.96 -12.50 -4.87
CA GLY A 196 -4.46 -13.10 -6.12
C GLY A 196 -5.84 -13.73 -5.97
N LYS A 197 -6.10 -14.43 -4.87
CA LYS A 197 -7.43 -15.01 -4.58
C LYS A 197 -8.49 -13.91 -4.41
N VAL A 198 -8.18 -12.84 -3.69
CA VAL A 198 -9.07 -11.69 -3.49
C VAL A 198 -9.38 -11.01 -4.82
N ILE A 199 -8.37 -10.73 -5.65
CA ILE A 199 -8.54 -10.13 -6.98
C ILE A 199 -9.40 -11.02 -7.87
N SER A 200 -9.16 -12.33 -7.90
CA SER A 200 -9.95 -13.28 -8.69
C SER A 200 -11.40 -13.33 -8.22
N ALA A 201 -11.64 -13.39 -6.91
CA ALA A 201 -13.00 -13.39 -6.35
C ALA A 201 -13.76 -12.08 -6.71
N LEU A 202 -13.11 -10.93 -6.61
CA LEU A 202 -13.70 -9.64 -6.97
C LEU A 202 -14.03 -9.54 -8.47
N ALA A 203 -13.13 -10.02 -9.35
CA ALA A 203 -13.36 -10.07 -10.79
C ALA A 203 -14.53 -11.00 -11.16
N GLU A 204 -14.62 -12.16 -10.50
CA GLU A 204 -15.75 -13.08 -10.67
C GLU A 204 -17.09 -12.46 -10.24
N ILE A 205 -17.11 -11.73 -9.12
CA ILE A 205 -18.31 -11.01 -8.67
C ILE A 205 -18.73 -9.96 -9.69
N ALA A 206 -17.77 -9.22 -10.25
CA ALA A 206 -18.04 -8.20 -11.25
C ALA A 206 -18.62 -8.79 -12.55
N SER A 207 -18.21 -10.01 -12.93
CA SER A 207 -18.68 -10.70 -14.14
C SER A 207 -20.03 -11.43 -13.99
N LYS A 208 -20.44 -11.75 -12.73
CA LYS A 208 -21.69 -12.43 -12.47
C LYS A 208 -22.90 -11.52 -12.72
N SER A 209 -23.87 -12.02 -13.51
CA SER A 209 -25.16 -11.33 -13.65
C SER A 209 -25.88 -11.29 -12.29
N LYS A 210 -26.64 -10.20 -12.03
CA LYS A 210 -27.37 -9.89 -10.78
C LYS A 210 -28.28 -10.99 -10.20
N LYS A 211 -28.38 -12.18 -10.82
CA LYS A 211 -29.29 -13.26 -10.43
C LYS A 211 -28.74 -14.21 -9.34
N SER A 212 -27.46 -14.17 -9.01
CA SER A 212 -26.89 -15.01 -7.94
C SER A 212 -26.94 -14.27 -6.60
N LYS A 213 -27.88 -14.66 -5.72
CA LYS A 213 -28.08 -14.10 -4.36
C LYS A 213 -27.13 -14.64 -3.30
N LYS A 214 -26.12 -15.46 -3.64
CA LYS A 214 -25.13 -15.91 -2.66
C LYS A 214 -24.12 -14.81 -2.44
N ALA A 215 -23.95 -14.37 -1.18
CA ALA A 215 -22.84 -13.53 -0.77
C ALA A 215 -21.55 -14.30 -1.04
N ASP A 216 -20.82 -13.91 -2.09
CA ASP A 216 -19.54 -14.52 -2.42
C ASP A 216 -18.54 -14.15 -1.31
N PHE A 217 -17.96 -15.17 -0.70
CA PHE A 217 -16.94 -14.99 0.33
C PHE A 217 -15.63 -14.55 -0.32
N ILE A 218 -15.10 -13.39 0.10
CA ILE A 218 -13.80 -12.89 -0.34
C ILE A 218 -12.81 -13.07 0.81
N PRO A 219 -11.68 -13.79 0.60
CA PRO A 219 -10.79 -14.20 1.68
C PRO A 219 -9.81 -13.07 2.13
N TYR A 220 -10.33 -11.89 2.45
CA TYR A 220 -9.50 -10.76 2.89
C TYR A 220 -8.66 -11.07 4.13
N ARG A 221 -9.20 -11.85 5.07
CA ARG A 221 -8.56 -12.15 6.37
C ARG A 221 -7.50 -13.24 6.30
N ASP A 222 -7.32 -13.90 5.15
CA ASP A 222 -6.33 -14.95 4.99
C ASP A 222 -4.89 -14.43 5.01
N SER A 223 -4.68 -13.11 4.82
CA SER A 223 -3.38 -12.46 5.00
C SER A 223 -3.52 -11.07 5.63
N VAL A 224 -2.50 -10.66 6.36
CA VAL A 224 -2.43 -9.31 6.97
C VAL A 224 -2.51 -8.23 5.89
N LEU A 225 -1.80 -8.41 4.77
CA LEU A 225 -1.81 -7.45 3.66
C LEU A 225 -3.22 -7.22 3.12
N THR A 226 -3.93 -8.27 2.74
CA THR A 226 -5.27 -8.17 2.14
C THR A 226 -6.30 -7.70 3.14
N TRP A 227 -6.13 -8.04 4.41
CA TRP A 227 -7.01 -7.55 5.46
C TRP A 227 -6.87 -6.03 5.62
N LEU A 228 -5.64 -5.51 5.73
CA LEU A 228 -5.38 -4.06 5.85
C LEU A 228 -5.77 -3.28 4.57
N LEU A 229 -5.69 -3.90 3.40
CA LEU A 229 -6.05 -3.29 2.12
C LEU A 229 -7.50 -3.55 1.71
N ARG A 230 -8.35 -4.10 2.58
CA ARG A 230 -9.73 -4.49 2.26
C ARG A 230 -10.52 -3.36 1.59
N GLU A 231 -10.47 -2.15 2.13
CA GLU A 231 -11.18 -1.00 1.58
C GLU A 231 -10.60 -0.51 0.23
N ASN A 232 -9.36 -0.87 -0.04
CA ASN A 232 -8.68 -0.55 -1.29
C ASN A 232 -8.96 -1.58 -2.40
N LEU A 233 -9.37 -2.80 -2.02
CA LEU A 233 -9.62 -3.91 -2.95
C LEU A 233 -11.12 -4.16 -3.08
N GLY A 234 -11.78 -3.48 -4.01
CA GLY A 234 -13.22 -3.62 -4.26
C GLY A 234 -14.13 -2.85 -3.29
N GLY A 235 -13.57 -2.03 -2.39
CA GLY A 235 -14.31 -1.09 -1.54
C GLY A 235 -14.45 0.30 -2.16
N ASN A 236 -14.67 1.31 -1.31
CA ASN A 236 -14.84 2.71 -1.73
C ASN A 236 -13.48 3.44 -1.85
N SER A 237 -12.59 2.93 -2.68
CA SER A 237 -11.27 3.52 -2.92
C SER A 237 -10.98 3.58 -4.43
N LYS A 238 -10.31 4.65 -4.85
CA LYS A 238 -9.76 4.75 -6.21
C LYS A 238 -8.40 4.05 -6.21
N THR A 239 -8.36 2.84 -6.75
CA THR A 239 -7.20 1.98 -6.68
C THR A 239 -6.56 1.79 -8.04
N ALA A 240 -5.23 1.94 -8.10
CA ALA A 240 -4.41 1.66 -9.28
C ALA A 240 -3.35 0.61 -8.95
N MET A 241 -3.22 -0.37 -9.83
CA MET A 241 -2.14 -1.36 -9.81
C MET A 241 -1.11 -1.05 -10.88
N ILE A 242 0.16 -1.01 -10.49
CA ILE A 242 1.28 -0.89 -11.40
C ILE A 242 1.91 -2.26 -11.57
N ALA A 243 1.83 -2.82 -12.76
CA ALA A 243 2.47 -4.07 -13.11
C ALA A 243 3.90 -3.79 -13.58
N ALA A 244 4.89 -4.11 -12.75
CA ALA A 244 6.30 -4.00 -13.09
C ALA A 244 6.78 -5.31 -13.72
N ILE A 245 7.35 -5.23 -14.92
CA ILE A 245 7.82 -6.38 -15.70
C ILE A 245 9.30 -6.23 -16.05
N SER A 246 9.98 -7.36 -16.28
CA SER A 246 11.38 -7.40 -16.69
C SER A 246 11.47 -7.61 -18.20
N PRO A 247 12.37 -6.90 -18.91
CA PRO A 247 12.61 -7.13 -20.35
C PRO A 247 13.46 -8.36 -20.63
N ALA A 248 14.07 -8.99 -19.61
CA ALA A 248 14.95 -10.14 -19.79
C ALA A 248 14.15 -11.40 -20.15
N ASP A 249 14.62 -12.14 -21.15
CA ASP A 249 13.99 -13.37 -21.65
C ASP A 249 13.90 -14.47 -20.59
N ILE A 250 14.89 -14.59 -19.72
CA ILE A 250 14.89 -15.51 -18.57
C ILE A 250 13.70 -15.29 -17.63
N ASN A 251 13.11 -14.09 -17.65
CA ASN A 251 11.97 -13.70 -16.79
C ASN A 251 10.62 -13.81 -17.50
N TYR A 252 10.57 -14.45 -18.66
CA TYR A 252 9.36 -14.52 -19.49
C TYR A 252 8.13 -15.04 -18.73
N ASP A 253 8.27 -16.15 -18.00
CA ASP A 253 7.16 -16.78 -17.25
C ASP A 253 6.62 -15.87 -16.15
N GLU A 254 7.50 -15.20 -15.42
CA GLU A 254 7.12 -14.26 -14.37
C GLU A 254 6.47 -12.99 -14.94
N THR A 255 6.98 -12.49 -16.06
CA THR A 255 6.38 -11.37 -16.79
C THR A 255 4.98 -11.73 -17.28
N LEU A 256 4.79 -12.91 -17.88
CA LEU A 256 3.50 -13.40 -18.34
C LEU A 256 2.51 -13.58 -17.16
N SER A 257 2.99 -14.11 -16.04
CA SER A 257 2.20 -14.25 -14.80
C SER A 257 1.73 -12.89 -14.30
N THR A 258 2.64 -11.89 -14.27
CA THR A 258 2.33 -10.52 -13.84
C THR A 258 1.27 -9.87 -14.74
N LEU A 259 1.38 -10.03 -16.06
CA LEU A 259 0.40 -9.49 -17.01
C LEU A 259 -0.99 -10.12 -16.86
N ARG A 260 -1.05 -11.45 -16.68
CA ARG A 260 -2.32 -12.15 -16.38
C ARG A 260 -2.96 -11.69 -15.08
N TYR A 261 -2.14 -11.40 -14.08
CA TYR A 261 -2.60 -10.88 -12.80
C TYR A 261 -3.18 -9.46 -12.95
N ALA A 262 -2.51 -8.60 -13.71
CA ALA A 262 -2.96 -7.25 -14.02
C ALA A 262 -4.27 -7.24 -14.81
N ASP A 263 -4.42 -8.14 -15.78
CA ASP A 263 -5.65 -8.28 -16.56
C ASP A 263 -6.85 -8.67 -15.68
N ARG A 264 -6.65 -9.54 -14.69
CA ARG A 264 -7.70 -9.86 -13.71
C ARG A 264 -8.03 -8.66 -12.82
N ALA A 265 -7.01 -7.94 -12.35
CA ALA A 265 -7.22 -6.76 -11.50
C ALA A 265 -8.03 -5.67 -12.22
N LYS A 266 -7.84 -5.51 -13.53
CA LYS A 266 -8.60 -4.57 -14.39
C LYS A 266 -10.10 -4.85 -14.42
N GLN A 267 -10.52 -6.09 -14.15
CA GLN A 267 -11.93 -6.50 -14.19
C GLN A 267 -12.68 -6.16 -12.88
N ILE A 268 -11.99 -5.71 -11.84
CA ILE A 268 -12.62 -5.34 -10.58
C ILE A 268 -13.40 -4.04 -10.74
N VAL A 269 -14.67 -4.08 -10.30
CA VAL A 269 -15.52 -2.88 -10.24
C VAL A 269 -15.46 -2.35 -8.81
N CYS A 270 -14.99 -1.11 -8.65
CA CYS A 270 -15.08 -0.39 -7.38
C CYS A 270 -16.50 0.16 -7.19
N LYS A 271 -16.96 0.16 -5.95
CA LYS A 271 -18.29 0.69 -5.56
C LYS A 271 -18.28 2.20 -5.44
#